data_3b880a952384fb385e968e108b6857bb
#
_entry.id   3b880a952384fb385e968e108b6857bb
#
_cell.length_a   1.000
_cell.length_b   1.000
_cell.length_c   1.000
_cell.angle_alpha   90.00
_cell.angle_beta   90.00
_cell.angle_gamma   90.00
#
_symmetry.space_group_name_H-M   'P 1'
#
loop_
_entity.id
_entity.type
_entity.pdbx_description
1 polymer ?
#
loop_
_entity_poly.entity_id
_entity_poly.type
_entity_poly.pdbx_seq_one_letter_code
_entity_poly.pdbx_strand_id
1 'polypeptide(L)'
;MLRNLSVLFLVASSTVGFAQKPSFTVGWSVYAGWTPYYYLNKAGILKKWADKYGINIKVQRFDYAPSLDAFVAKNIDACTMTNMEALDMPAASGVPTTSILIGDYSNGNDALLVRNGVQLKDLPGKKMLLVEKTVSEYLFDRAMSINGLRDQIKKVRLINTSDSDIATAFISDTSASATVTWKPMASQILKQKGIASLFNSSQIPGEILDLTVVRTDVLSKPDGQKFAKALAGAWYEVLALMSAKSPGTDKVLAGIAEGSQDSLESYKEQLSTTKMFYAAQTAVEFGGSAELKQKMDLVRQFCFAHGLLGVNTKSVDDVAIRYPDSSVQGKADRVRLVFDLSYMKMAAEGKL
;
A
#
# COMPACT_ATOMS: atom_id res chain seq x y z
N MET A 1 66.34 42.78 -34.95
CA MET A 1 64.95 42.77 -34.44
C MET A 1 64.42 41.37 -34.54
N LEU A 2 64.50 40.60 -33.45
CA LEU A 2 63.95 39.27 -33.35
C LEU A 2 62.57 39.35 -32.66
N ARG A 3 61.48 38.98 -33.36
CA ARG A 3 60.09 38.84 -32.78
C ARG A 3 59.95 37.48 -32.20
N ASN A 4 59.84 37.39 -30.86
CA ASN A 4 59.44 36.16 -30.16
C ASN A 4 57.94 35.94 -30.36
N LEU A 5 57.58 34.80 -30.95
CA LEU A 5 56.18 34.31 -31.07
C LEU A 5 55.93 33.39 -29.89
N SER A 6 55.21 33.87 -28.86
CA SER A 6 54.75 33.02 -27.76
C SER A 6 53.49 32.26 -28.19
N VAL A 7 53.56 30.96 -28.36
CA VAL A 7 52.42 30.08 -28.60
C VAL A 7 51.81 29.76 -27.27
N LEU A 8 50.57 30.23 -27.01
CA LEU A 8 49.77 29.92 -25.83
C LEU A 8 49.06 28.57 -26.08
N PHE A 9 49.46 27.53 -25.39
CA PHE A 9 48.74 26.24 -25.38
C PHE A 9 47.54 26.38 -24.43
N LEU A 10 46.34 26.42 -24.96
CA LEU A 10 45.08 26.29 -24.19
C LEU A 10 44.85 24.81 -23.89
N VAL A 11 45.10 24.40 -22.66
CA VAL A 11 44.73 23.06 -22.17
C VAL A 11 43.23 23.11 -21.81
N ALA A 12 42.38 22.57 -22.67
CA ALA A 12 40.99 22.39 -22.38
C ALA A 12 40.83 21.20 -21.38
N SER A 13 40.73 21.52 -20.10
CA SER A 13 40.36 20.54 -19.07
C SER A 13 38.90 20.17 -19.24
N SER A 14 38.61 19.06 -19.92
CA SER A 14 37.27 18.44 -19.93
C SER A 14 36.99 17.86 -18.54
N THR A 15 36.23 18.62 -17.73
CA THR A 15 35.61 18.09 -16.52
C THR A 15 34.56 17.09 -16.94
N VAL A 16 34.87 15.80 -16.80
CA VAL A 16 33.88 14.73 -16.89
C VAL A 16 32.95 14.91 -15.68
N GLY A 17 31.87 15.65 -15.87
CA GLY A 17 30.80 15.73 -14.89
C GLY A 17 30.19 14.34 -14.75
N PHE A 18 30.39 13.68 -13.62
CA PHE A 18 29.63 12.48 -13.28
C PHE A 18 28.16 12.89 -13.19
N ALA A 19 27.36 12.50 -14.17
CA ALA A 19 25.92 12.70 -14.14
C ALA A 19 25.38 12.01 -12.87
N GLN A 20 24.73 12.80 -12.00
CA GLN A 20 24.15 12.27 -10.78
C GLN A 20 23.11 11.21 -11.15
N LYS A 21 23.21 10.01 -10.51
CA LYS A 21 22.24 8.94 -10.73
C LYS A 21 20.82 9.42 -10.40
N PRO A 22 19.81 9.14 -11.25
CA PRO A 22 18.42 9.42 -10.94
C PRO A 22 18.03 8.85 -9.58
N SER A 23 17.30 9.61 -8.78
CA SER A 23 16.92 9.22 -7.41
C SER A 23 15.42 9.21 -7.26
N PHE A 24 14.90 8.15 -6.62
CA PHE A 24 13.47 7.93 -6.38
C PHE A 24 13.21 7.64 -4.91
N THR A 25 12.01 7.96 -4.44
CA THR A 25 11.60 7.70 -3.06
C THR A 25 10.33 6.84 -3.02
N VAL A 26 10.37 5.79 -2.20
CA VAL A 26 9.21 4.93 -1.89
C VAL A 26 8.76 5.22 -0.46
N GLY A 27 7.49 5.61 -0.29
CA GLY A 27 6.84 5.69 1.01
C GLY A 27 6.19 4.36 1.39
N TRP A 28 6.26 4.00 2.68
CA TRP A 28 5.58 2.85 3.23
C TRP A 28 5.13 3.12 4.68
N SER A 29 4.14 2.39 5.14
CA SER A 29 3.61 2.45 6.51
C SER A 29 3.53 1.06 7.14
N VAL A 30 3.30 1.00 8.46
CA VAL A 30 3.33 -0.25 9.22
C VAL A 30 2.10 -1.10 8.91
N TYR A 31 2.34 -2.18 8.19
CA TYR A 31 1.41 -3.26 7.90
C TYR A 31 2.22 -4.51 7.52
N ALA A 32 1.71 -5.69 7.84
CA ALA A 32 2.47 -6.95 7.65
C ALA A 32 2.98 -7.12 6.22
N GLY A 33 2.14 -6.79 5.22
CA GLY A 33 2.47 -6.88 3.81
C GLY A 33 3.40 -5.78 3.30
N TRP A 34 3.58 -4.66 4.04
CA TRP A 34 4.45 -3.55 3.62
C TRP A 34 5.76 -3.46 4.41
N THR A 35 5.80 -4.03 5.60
CA THR A 35 7.01 -4.05 6.44
C THR A 35 8.25 -4.67 5.75
N PRO A 36 8.13 -5.57 4.74
CA PRO A 36 9.27 -6.01 3.95
C PRO A 36 10.10 -4.87 3.32
N TYR A 37 9.51 -3.69 3.03
CA TYR A 37 10.25 -2.52 2.53
C TYR A 37 11.34 -2.03 3.49
N TYR A 38 11.11 -2.13 4.81
CA TYR A 38 12.15 -1.87 5.80
C TYR A 38 13.35 -2.80 5.62
N TYR A 39 13.08 -4.09 5.51
CA TYR A 39 14.13 -5.10 5.39
C TYR A 39 14.87 -5.02 4.04
N LEU A 40 14.17 -4.76 2.94
CA LEU A 40 14.77 -4.52 1.63
C LEU A 40 15.89 -3.48 1.69
N ASN A 41 15.64 -2.38 2.41
CA ASN A 41 16.61 -1.31 2.60
C ASN A 41 17.73 -1.74 3.56
N LYS A 42 17.38 -2.29 4.72
CA LYS A 42 18.33 -2.72 5.77
C LYS A 42 19.29 -3.79 5.28
N ALA A 43 18.80 -4.79 4.55
CA ALA A 43 19.58 -5.91 4.04
C ALA A 43 20.37 -5.58 2.76
N GLY A 44 20.26 -4.36 2.22
CA GLY A 44 20.93 -3.95 0.99
C GLY A 44 20.37 -4.56 -0.30
N ILE A 45 19.23 -5.28 -0.22
CA ILE A 45 18.58 -5.90 -1.39
C ILE A 45 18.16 -4.81 -2.36
N LEU A 46 17.52 -3.76 -1.85
CA LEU A 46 17.06 -2.65 -2.69
C LEU A 46 18.23 -1.93 -3.36
N LYS A 47 19.33 -1.73 -2.61
CA LYS A 47 20.56 -1.12 -3.18
C LYS A 47 21.12 -1.95 -4.31
N LYS A 48 21.18 -3.28 -4.17
CA LYS A 48 21.65 -4.20 -5.23
C LYS A 48 20.84 -4.02 -6.51
N TRP A 49 19.51 -3.97 -6.42
CA TRP A 49 18.65 -3.78 -7.57
C TRP A 49 18.73 -2.37 -8.15
N ALA A 50 18.84 -1.35 -7.31
CA ALA A 50 19.03 0.04 -7.76
C ALA A 50 20.36 0.19 -8.52
N ASP A 51 21.44 -0.39 -8.02
CA ASP A 51 22.76 -0.37 -8.70
C ASP A 51 22.71 -1.10 -10.05
N LYS A 52 22.01 -2.23 -10.15
CA LYS A 52 21.80 -2.96 -11.41
C LYS A 52 21.22 -2.06 -12.50
N TYR A 53 20.32 -1.15 -12.14
CA TYR A 53 19.65 -0.24 -13.07
C TYR A 53 20.27 1.15 -13.12
N GLY A 54 21.34 1.42 -12.40
CA GLY A 54 22.06 2.70 -12.43
C GLY A 54 21.28 3.86 -11.80
N ILE A 55 20.44 3.60 -10.81
CA ILE A 55 19.58 4.56 -10.09
C ILE A 55 19.84 4.53 -8.58
N ASN A 56 19.25 5.48 -7.86
CA ASN A 56 19.19 5.49 -6.41
C ASN A 56 17.72 5.34 -5.98
N ILE A 57 17.47 4.56 -4.92
CA ILE A 57 16.14 4.41 -4.32
C ILE A 57 16.26 4.64 -2.82
N LYS A 58 15.45 5.58 -2.31
CA LYS A 58 15.27 5.83 -0.89
C LYS A 58 13.94 5.23 -0.43
N VAL A 59 13.95 4.58 0.73
CA VAL A 59 12.75 4.08 1.40
C VAL A 59 12.48 4.94 2.62
N GLN A 60 11.26 5.42 2.76
CA GLN A 60 10.85 6.29 3.86
C GLN A 60 9.59 5.77 4.53
N ARG A 61 9.63 5.61 5.86
CA ARG A 61 8.47 5.25 6.68
C ARG A 61 7.65 6.49 6.98
N PHE A 62 6.33 6.32 6.96
CA PHE A 62 5.32 7.30 7.35
C PHE A 62 4.24 6.63 8.21
N ASP A 63 3.41 7.42 8.88
CA ASP A 63 2.06 6.99 9.25
C ASP A 63 1.21 6.90 7.97
N TYR A 64 0.12 6.12 8.00
CA TYR A 64 -0.56 5.75 6.76
C TYR A 64 -1.12 6.94 5.99
N ALA A 65 -2.01 7.74 6.57
CA ALA A 65 -2.61 8.88 5.88
C ALA A 65 -1.55 9.93 5.44
N PRO A 66 -0.54 10.30 6.25
CA PRO A 66 0.57 11.16 5.82
C PRO A 66 1.37 10.60 4.63
N SER A 67 1.48 9.27 4.45
CA SER A 67 2.13 8.68 3.29
C SER A 67 1.40 9.00 1.99
N LEU A 68 0.06 8.94 2.03
CA LEU A 68 -0.82 9.24 0.91
C LEU A 68 -0.77 10.73 0.54
N ASP A 69 -0.78 11.61 1.54
CA ASP A 69 -0.62 13.05 1.34
C ASP A 69 0.73 13.39 0.68
N ALA A 70 1.82 12.78 1.16
CA ALA A 70 3.15 12.96 0.57
C ALA A 70 3.20 12.48 -0.90
N PHE A 71 2.49 11.39 -1.21
CA PHE A 71 2.41 10.86 -2.57
C PHE A 71 1.60 11.76 -3.50
N VAL A 72 0.43 12.23 -3.07
CA VAL A 72 -0.41 13.18 -3.83
C VAL A 72 0.32 14.51 -4.05
N ALA A 73 1.03 15.01 -3.03
CA ALA A 73 1.86 16.21 -3.11
C ALA A 73 3.13 16.03 -3.96
N LYS A 74 3.39 14.81 -4.50
CA LYS A 74 4.57 14.46 -5.32
C LYS A 74 5.91 14.56 -4.57
N ASN A 75 5.89 14.47 -3.24
CA ASN A 75 7.10 14.44 -2.41
C ASN A 75 7.79 13.07 -2.43
N ILE A 76 7.05 12.02 -2.82
CA ILE A 76 7.54 10.65 -3.04
C ILE A 76 7.05 10.14 -4.39
N ASP A 77 7.76 9.17 -4.97
CA ASP A 77 7.52 8.68 -6.34
C ASP A 77 6.64 7.44 -6.39
N ALA A 78 6.74 6.61 -5.35
CA ALA A 78 5.91 5.44 -5.13
C ALA A 78 5.45 5.39 -3.68
N CYS A 79 4.31 4.71 -3.46
CA CYS A 79 3.75 4.52 -2.12
C CYS A 79 3.08 3.14 -2.02
N THR A 80 3.19 2.51 -0.84
CA THR A 80 2.32 1.38 -0.52
C THR A 80 0.98 1.91 -0.05
N MET A 81 -0.10 1.37 -0.61
CA MET A 81 -1.47 1.75 -0.25
C MET A 81 -2.44 0.64 -0.59
N THR A 82 -3.63 0.69 -0.01
CA THR A 82 -4.66 -0.25 -0.45
C THR A 82 -5.30 0.18 -1.76
N ASN A 83 -6.06 -0.73 -2.34
CA ASN A 83 -6.81 -0.46 -3.56
C ASN A 83 -7.87 0.64 -3.37
N MET A 84 -8.37 0.86 -2.16
CA MET A 84 -9.31 1.92 -1.85
C MET A 84 -8.62 3.29 -1.94
N GLU A 85 -7.52 3.47 -1.22
CA GLU A 85 -6.80 4.75 -1.20
C GLU A 85 -6.16 5.07 -2.56
N ALA A 86 -5.87 4.06 -3.39
CA ALA A 86 -5.47 4.32 -4.78
C ALA A 86 -6.57 5.04 -5.58
N LEU A 87 -7.84 4.92 -5.19
CA LEU A 87 -8.99 5.59 -5.82
C LEU A 87 -9.36 6.90 -5.14
N ASP A 88 -9.45 6.91 -3.81
CA ASP A 88 -10.00 8.07 -3.08
C ASP A 88 -8.95 9.16 -2.78
N MET A 89 -7.66 8.85 -2.87
CA MET A 89 -6.60 9.83 -2.63
C MET A 89 -5.96 10.32 -3.94
N PRO A 90 -5.02 9.60 -4.61
CA PRO A 90 -4.39 10.13 -5.81
C PRO A 90 -5.36 10.25 -6.98
N ALA A 91 -6.21 9.23 -7.23
CA ALA A 91 -7.11 9.27 -8.37
C ALA A 91 -8.16 10.37 -8.23
N ALA A 92 -8.79 10.53 -7.06
CA ALA A 92 -9.74 11.60 -6.78
C ALA A 92 -9.09 13.00 -6.82
N SER A 93 -7.81 13.10 -6.44
CA SER A 93 -7.00 14.33 -6.52
C SER A 93 -6.50 14.62 -7.94
N GLY A 94 -6.85 13.80 -8.93
CA GLY A 94 -6.43 13.98 -10.33
C GLY A 94 -4.97 13.61 -10.61
N VAL A 95 -4.33 12.85 -9.72
CA VAL A 95 -2.97 12.30 -9.90
C VAL A 95 -3.07 10.91 -10.53
N PRO A 96 -2.72 10.72 -11.81
CA PRO A 96 -2.75 9.40 -12.44
C PRO A 96 -1.67 8.49 -11.85
N THR A 97 -2.05 7.24 -11.59
CA THR A 97 -1.19 6.27 -10.93
C THR A 97 -1.21 4.91 -11.63
N THR A 98 -0.18 4.13 -11.36
CA THR A 98 -0.03 2.77 -11.85
C THR A 98 0.36 1.85 -10.71
N SER A 99 -0.47 0.85 -10.42
CA SER A 99 -0.11 -0.26 -9.55
C SER A 99 0.86 -1.17 -10.31
N ILE A 100 2.09 -1.26 -9.83
CA ILE A 100 3.15 -2.09 -10.42
C ILE A 100 3.32 -3.42 -9.69
N LEU A 101 2.83 -3.50 -8.43
CA LEU A 101 2.81 -4.71 -7.62
C LEU A 101 1.46 -4.84 -6.92
N ILE A 102 0.94 -6.07 -6.89
CA ILE A 102 -0.10 -6.52 -5.97
C ILE A 102 0.63 -7.43 -4.98
N GLY A 103 0.85 -6.95 -3.76
CA GLY A 103 1.68 -7.64 -2.76
C GLY A 103 0.93 -8.77 -2.07
N ASP A 104 -0.31 -8.48 -1.69
CA ASP A 104 -1.16 -9.38 -0.91
C ASP A 104 -2.60 -8.87 -0.85
N TYR A 105 -3.42 -9.56 -0.09
CA TYR A 105 -4.68 -9.02 0.43
C TYR A 105 -4.88 -9.38 1.90
N SER A 106 -5.54 -8.50 2.63
CA SER A 106 -5.91 -8.72 4.01
C SER A 106 -6.91 -9.87 4.13
N ASN A 107 -6.61 -10.84 5.00
CA ASN A 107 -7.41 -12.05 5.20
C ASN A 107 -7.59 -12.36 6.70
N GLY A 108 -8.08 -11.38 7.45
CA GLY A 108 -8.22 -11.39 8.89
C GLY A 108 -7.26 -10.42 9.61
N ASN A 109 -6.46 -9.64 8.85
CA ASN A 109 -5.54 -8.66 9.40
C ASN A 109 -6.29 -7.38 9.83
N ASP A 110 -7.15 -6.85 8.95
CA ASP A 110 -8.07 -5.75 9.28
C ASP A 110 -9.26 -6.29 10.06
N ALA A 111 -9.63 -5.60 11.15
CA ALA A 111 -10.66 -6.07 12.04
C ALA A 111 -11.48 -4.94 12.68
N LEU A 112 -12.78 -5.18 12.82
CA LEU A 112 -13.69 -4.44 13.68
C LEU A 112 -13.70 -5.12 15.04
N LEU A 113 -13.17 -4.45 16.03
CA LEU A 113 -13.03 -4.91 17.41
C LEU A 113 -14.03 -4.20 18.30
N VAL A 114 -14.59 -4.93 19.25
CA VAL A 114 -15.62 -4.44 20.17
C VAL A 114 -15.33 -4.79 21.61
N ARG A 115 -15.87 -3.97 22.54
CA ARG A 115 -15.83 -4.21 23.98
C ARG A 115 -17.07 -4.94 24.48
N ASN A 116 -16.88 -5.77 25.50
CA ASN A 116 -17.95 -6.26 26.39
C ASN A 116 -19.14 -6.86 25.65
N GLY A 117 -18.90 -7.61 24.57
CA GLY A 117 -19.94 -8.33 23.84
C GLY A 117 -20.88 -7.46 22.99
N VAL A 118 -20.51 -6.20 22.72
CA VAL A 118 -21.26 -5.33 21.77
C VAL A 118 -21.39 -6.05 20.43
N GLN A 119 -22.58 -6.03 19.84
CA GLN A 119 -22.89 -6.60 18.53
C GLN A 119 -23.03 -5.49 17.46
N LEU A 120 -23.02 -5.83 16.17
CA LEU A 120 -23.19 -4.86 15.08
C LEU A 120 -24.47 -4.01 15.24
N LYS A 121 -25.58 -4.63 15.62
CA LYS A 121 -26.87 -3.96 15.85
C LYS A 121 -26.86 -2.96 17.01
N ASP A 122 -25.88 -3.06 17.91
CA ASP A 122 -25.76 -2.20 19.10
C ASP A 122 -24.85 -0.99 18.85
N LEU A 123 -24.17 -0.91 17.69
CA LEU A 123 -23.25 0.18 17.33
C LEU A 123 -23.91 1.56 17.14
N PRO A 124 -25.17 1.67 16.64
CA PRO A 124 -25.84 2.96 16.54
C PRO A 124 -25.80 3.76 17.84
N GLY A 125 -25.38 5.03 17.75
CA GLY A 125 -25.20 5.92 18.90
C GLY A 125 -23.88 5.73 19.68
N LYS A 126 -23.16 4.64 19.44
CA LYS A 126 -21.89 4.36 20.14
C LYS A 126 -20.70 5.04 19.43
N LYS A 127 -19.64 5.24 20.19
CA LYS A 127 -18.37 5.80 19.75
C LYS A 127 -17.50 4.67 19.18
N MET A 128 -16.97 4.88 17.99
CA MET A 128 -16.05 4.00 17.28
C MET A 128 -14.82 4.78 16.83
N LEU A 129 -13.63 4.28 17.12
CA LEU A 129 -12.37 4.84 16.63
C LEU A 129 -11.98 4.14 15.34
N LEU A 130 -11.51 4.90 14.36
CA LEU A 130 -10.94 4.40 13.11
C LEU A 130 -10.15 5.50 12.40
N VAL A 131 -9.36 5.15 11.40
CA VAL A 131 -8.80 6.13 10.47
C VAL A 131 -9.89 6.42 9.43
N GLU A 132 -10.52 7.61 9.52
CA GLU A 132 -11.60 7.99 8.61
C GLU A 132 -11.12 8.07 7.15
N LYS A 133 -12.03 7.81 6.22
CA LYS A 133 -11.79 7.81 4.77
C LYS A 133 -10.69 6.85 4.31
N THR A 134 -10.49 5.76 5.05
CA THR A 134 -9.55 4.70 4.69
C THR A 134 -10.25 3.35 4.62
N VAL A 135 -9.49 2.34 4.28
CA VAL A 135 -9.91 0.92 4.31
C VAL A 135 -10.61 0.51 5.60
N SER A 136 -10.32 1.17 6.74
CA SER A 136 -11.02 0.91 8.02
C SER A 136 -12.50 1.30 7.93
N GLU A 137 -12.84 2.40 7.28
CA GLU A 137 -14.23 2.80 7.05
C GLU A 137 -14.92 1.86 6.05
N TYR A 138 -14.19 1.41 5.02
CA TYR A 138 -14.67 0.39 4.09
C TYR A 138 -15.03 -0.92 4.82
N LEU A 139 -14.13 -1.43 5.66
CA LEU A 139 -14.38 -2.66 6.43
C LEU A 139 -15.63 -2.52 7.32
N PHE A 140 -15.79 -1.37 7.98
CA PHE A 140 -16.98 -1.08 8.78
C PHE A 140 -18.27 -1.07 7.93
N ASP A 141 -18.27 -0.37 6.79
CA ASP A 141 -19.42 -0.36 5.88
C ASP A 141 -19.77 -1.78 5.42
N ARG A 142 -18.76 -2.58 5.01
CA ARG A 142 -18.97 -3.96 4.60
C ARG A 142 -19.56 -4.81 5.72
N ALA A 143 -19.05 -4.65 6.95
CA ALA A 143 -19.57 -5.37 8.12
C ALA A 143 -21.06 -5.06 8.33
N MET A 144 -21.44 -3.80 8.28
CA MET A 144 -22.83 -3.38 8.46
C MET A 144 -23.72 -3.78 7.27
N SER A 145 -23.24 -3.59 6.06
CA SER A 145 -24.02 -3.83 4.82
C SER A 145 -24.32 -5.32 4.61
N ILE A 146 -23.32 -6.21 4.80
CA ILE A 146 -23.51 -7.66 4.67
C ILE A 146 -24.51 -8.20 5.71
N ASN A 147 -24.56 -7.58 6.89
CA ASN A 147 -25.47 -7.95 7.96
C ASN A 147 -26.82 -7.23 7.94
N GLY A 148 -27.17 -6.56 6.85
CA GLY A 148 -28.48 -5.89 6.68
C GLY A 148 -28.64 -4.62 7.52
N LEU A 149 -27.55 -4.00 7.98
CA LEU A 149 -27.54 -2.84 8.86
C LEU A 149 -27.08 -1.54 8.19
N ARG A 150 -27.07 -1.49 6.86
CA ARG A 150 -26.55 -0.35 6.08
C ARG A 150 -27.15 0.99 6.53
N ASP A 151 -28.47 1.03 6.76
CA ASP A 151 -29.17 2.25 7.18
C ASP A 151 -28.80 2.74 8.59
N GLN A 152 -28.06 1.92 9.35
CA GLN A 152 -27.59 2.25 10.70
C GLN A 152 -26.18 2.86 10.72
N ILE A 153 -25.41 2.77 9.64
CA ILE A 153 -24.01 3.24 9.56
C ILE A 153 -23.90 4.70 10.02
N LYS A 154 -24.73 5.59 9.48
CA LYS A 154 -24.72 7.04 9.78
C LYS A 154 -25.07 7.38 11.23
N LYS A 155 -25.57 6.42 12.00
CA LYS A 155 -25.90 6.60 13.43
C LYS A 155 -24.73 6.26 14.34
N VAL A 156 -23.66 5.65 13.84
CA VAL A 156 -22.45 5.36 14.60
C VAL A 156 -21.60 6.62 14.67
N ARG A 157 -21.05 6.94 15.84
CA ARG A 157 -20.20 8.10 16.05
C ARG A 157 -18.75 7.75 15.72
N LEU A 158 -18.35 7.99 14.51
CA LEU A 158 -16.96 7.80 14.07
C LEU A 158 -16.08 8.89 14.67
N ILE A 159 -14.89 8.50 15.13
CA ILE A 159 -13.86 9.38 15.67
C ILE A 159 -12.57 9.09 14.93
N ASN A 160 -12.15 10.04 14.13
CA ASN A 160 -10.88 9.92 13.40
C ASN A 160 -9.71 9.82 14.38
N THR A 161 -8.92 8.76 14.24
CA THR A 161 -7.78 8.47 15.10
C THR A 161 -6.67 7.91 14.22
N SER A 162 -5.44 8.46 14.33
CA SER A 162 -4.31 7.99 13.54
C SER A 162 -3.98 6.52 13.81
N ASP A 163 -3.40 5.85 12.81
CA ASP A 163 -2.94 4.46 12.97
C ASP A 163 -1.87 4.31 14.06
N SER A 164 -0.99 5.30 14.25
CA SER A 164 0.01 5.31 15.31
C SER A 164 -0.61 5.39 16.73
N ASP A 165 -1.77 6.02 16.89
CA ASP A 165 -2.38 6.29 18.19
C ASP A 165 -3.54 5.34 18.52
N ILE A 166 -4.17 4.71 17.53
CA ILE A 166 -5.48 4.05 17.66
C ILE A 166 -5.49 2.94 18.72
N ALA A 167 -4.42 2.18 18.86
CA ALA A 167 -4.34 1.13 19.87
C ALA A 167 -4.34 1.72 21.28
N THR A 168 -3.47 2.69 21.54
CA THR A 168 -3.37 3.37 22.85
C THR A 168 -4.65 4.14 23.16
N ALA A 169 -5.21 4.85 22.17
CA ALA A 169 -6.44 5.60 22.32
C ALA A 169 -7.63 4.68 22.67
N PHE A 170 -7.80 3.57 21.94
CA PHE A 170 -8.88 2.64 22.24
C PHE A 170 -8.71 1.95 23.59
N ILE A 171 -7.50 1.54 23.96
CA ILE A 171 -7.25 0.87 25.25
C ILE A 171 -7.58 1.82 26.42
N SER A 172 -7.18 3.09 26.34
CA SER A 172 -7.36 4.07 27.41
C SER A 172 -8.77 4.69 27.46
N ASP A 173 -9.42 4.87 26.30
CA ASP A 173 -10.77 5.46 26.23
C ASP A 173 -11.86 4.38 26.37
N THR A 174 -12.27 4.13 27.60
CA THR A 174 -13.33 3.16 27.92
C THR A 174 -14.72 3.54 27.41
N SER A 175 -14.94 4.80 26.97
CA SER A 175 -16.18 5.26 26.35
C SER A 175 -16.33 4.81 24.90
N ALA A 176 -15.22 4.48 24.23
CA ALA A 176 -15.22 3.91 22.89
C ALA A 176 -15.65 2.42 22.94
N SER A 177 -16.75 2.11 22.29
CA SER A 177 -17.32 0.76 22.28
C SER A 177 -16.73 -0.16 21.20
N ALA A 178 -16.19 0.44 20.14
CA ALA A 178 -15.61 -0.25 19.00
C ALA A 178 -14.43 0.49 18.41
N THR A 179 -13.61 -0.24 17.66
CA THR A 179 -12.57 0.33 16.81
C THR A 179 -12.40 -0.52 15.56
N VAL A 180 -11.99 0.11 14.46
CA VAL A 180 -11.57 -0.60 13.25
C VAL A 180 -10.12 -0.24 12.97
N THR A 181 -9.29 -1.26 12.86
CA THR A 181 -7.86 -1.12 12.61
C THR A 181 -7.28 -2.42 12.08
N TRP A 182 -6.00 -2.42 11.80
CA TRP A 182 -5.25 -3.58 11.30
C TRP A 182 -4.13 -3.99 12.25
N LYS A 183 -3.51 -5.14 12.00
CA LYS A 183 -2.36 -5.59 12.78
C LYS A 183 -1.08 -4.80 12.38
N PRO A 184 -0.20 -4.48 13.33
CA PRO A 184 -0.13 -5.01 14.70
C PRO A 184 -1.07 -4.36 15.72
N MET A 185 -1.68 -3.19 15.44
CA MET A 185 -2.54 -2.47 16.37
C MET A 185 -3.72 -3.32 16.85
N ALA A 186 -4.41 -4.01 15.93
CA ALA A 186 -5.50 -4.92 16.29
C ALA A 186 -5.03 -6.04 17.25
N SER A 187 -3.84 -6.62 17.03
CA SER A 187 -3.27 -7.65 17.92
C SER A 187 -2.98 -7.09 19.32
N GLN A 188 -2.52 -5.84 19.41
CA GLN A 188 -2.29 -5.17 20.70
C GLN A 188 -3.60 -4.96 21.47
N ILE A 189 -4.65 -4.53 20.79
CA ILE A 189 -5.98 -4.31 21.37
C ILE A 189 -6.61 -5.63 21.81
N LEU A 190 -6.51 -6.70 21.02
CA LEU A 190 -7.09 -8.01 21.30
C LEU A 190 -6.48 -8.68 22.56
N LYS A 191 -5.30 -8.27 23.01
CA LYS A 191 -4.71 -8.73 24.28
C LYS A 191 -5.47 -8.22 25.51
N GLN A 192 -6.35 -7.21 25.35
CA GLN A 192 -7.09 -6.63 26.46
C GLN A 192 -8.32 -7.49 26.80
N LYS A 193 -8.59 -7.65 28.11
CA LYS A 193 -9.76 -8.41 28.60
C LYS A 193 -11.07 -7.77 28.11
N GLY A 194 -11.99 -8.61 27.64
CA GLY A 194 -13.31 -8.17 27.20
C GLY A 194 -13.35 -7.55 25.79
N ILE A 195 -12.26 -7.66 25.03
CA ILE A 195 -12.22 -7.27 23.61
C ILE A 195 -12.37 -8.53 22.74
N ALA A 196 -13.14 -8.40 21.66
CA ALA A 196 -13.31 -9.43 20.65
C ALA A 196 -13.33 -8.86 19.24
N SER A 197 -12.93 -9.66 18.27
CA SER A 197 -13.13 -9.35 16.84
C SER A 197 -14.57 -9.72 16.47
N LEU A 198 -15.34 -8.73 16.02
CA LEU A 198 -16.73 -8.91 15.60
C LEU A 198 -16.86 -9.20 14.11
N PHE A 199 -15.99 -8.57 13.32
CA PHE A 199 -15.89 -8.75 11.88
C PHE A 199 -14.44 -8.51 11.45
N ASN A 200 -13.96 -9.19 10.42
CA ASN A 200 -12.63 -8.97 9.90
C ASN A 200 -12.56 -9.28 8.39
N SER A 201 -11.45 -8.93 7.77
CA SER A 201 -11.24 -9.03 6.33
C SER A 201 -11.31 -10.45 5.76
N SER A 202 -11.20 -11.52 6.58
CA SER A 202 -11.39 -12.88 6.08
C SER A 202 -12.84 -13.18 5.66
N GLN A 203 -13.80 -12.34 6.07
CA GLN A 203 -15.21 -12.43 5.67
C GLN A 203 -15.49 -11.72 4.34
N ILE A 204 -14.50 -10.98 3.83
CA ILE A 204 -14.52 -10.27 2.54
C ILE A 204 -13.19 -10.50 1.77
N PRO A 205 -12.80 -11.76 1.53
CA PRO A 205 -11.48 -12.08 0.97
C PRO A 205 -11.26 -11.40 -0.38
N GLY A 206 -10.06 -10.83 -0.58
CA GLY A 206 -9.67 -10.15 -1.82
C GLY A 206 -10.30 -8.77 -2.03
N GLU A 207 -11.08 -8.22 -1.09
CA GLU A 207 -11.63 -6.86 -1.21
C GLU A 207 -10.64 -5.78 -0.76
N ILE A 208 -9.76 -6.09 0.18
CA ILE A 208 -8.69 -5.18 0.67
C ILE A 208 -7.37 -5.67 0.10
N LEU A 209 -6.94 -5.04 -0.98
CA LEU A 209 -5.70 -5.37 -1.70
C LEU A 209 -4.60 -4.39 -1.31
N ASP A 210 -3.41 -4.91 -1.17
CA ASP A 210 -2.21 -4.14 -0.86
C ASP A 210 -1.33 -3.98 -2.10
N LEU A 211 -1.13 -2.73 -2.47
CA LEU A 211 -0.50 -2.34 -3.73
C LEU A 211 0.80 -1.57 -3.48
N THR A 212 1.75 -1.69 -4.42
CA THR A 212 2.77 -0.66 -4.62
C THR A 212 2.42 0.15 -5.84
N VAL A 213 2.14 1.41 -5.62
CA VAL A 213 1.64 2.34 -6.62
C VAL A 213 2.71 3.38 -6.95
N VAL A 214 2.94 3.62 -8.24
CA VAL A 214 3.87 4.63 -8.76
C VAL A 214 3.08 5.68 -9.51
N ARG A 215 3.44 6.95 -9.40
CA ARG A 215 2.83 7.99 -10.26
C ARG A 215 3.11 7.70 -11.73
N THR A 216 2.10 7.86 -12.58
CA THR A 216 2.24 7.60 -14.02
C THR A 216 3.23 8.55 -14.69
N ASP A 217 3.37 9.79 -14.21
CA ASP A 217 4.36 10.76 -14.72
C ASP A 217 5.81 10.33 -14.42
N VAL A 218 6.03 9.55 -13.38
CA VAL A 218 7.33 8.93 -13.09
C VAL A 218 7.60 7.80 -14.09
N LEU A 219 6.63 6.88 -14.27
CA LEU A 219 6.77 5.71 -15.15
C LEU A 219 6.88 6.08 -16.63
N SER A 220 6.38 7.24 -17.03
CA SER A 220 6.50 7.72 -18.43
C SER A 220 7.95 8.02 -18.84
N LYS A 221 8.88 8.11 -17.89
CA LYS A 221 10.30 8.37 -18.12
C LYS A 221 11.10 7.05 -18.12
N PRO A 222 12.16 6.93 -18.95
CA PRO A 222 12.98 5.71 -18.98
C PRO A 222 13.54 5.30 -17.62
N ASP A 223 13.98 6.25 -16.80
CA ASP A 223 14.52 5.98 -15.47
C ASP A 223 13.42 5.57 -14.47
N GLY A 224 12.19 6.04 -14.65
CA GLY A 224 11.04 5.56 -13.88
C GLY A 224 10.69 4.10 -14.17
N GLN A 225 10.87 3.65 -15.41
CA GLN A 225 10.72 2.21 -15.74
C GLN A 225 11.84 1.36 -15.11
N LYS A 226 13.07 1.88 -15.06
CA LYS A 226 14.18 1.23 -14.32
C LYS A 226 13.85 1.13 -12.83
N PHE A 227 13.28 2.19 -12.26
CA PHE A 227 12.83 2.23 -10.87
C PHE A 227 11.77 1.16 -10.59
N ALA A 228 10.73 1.03 -11.41
CA ALA A 228 9.72 -0.01 -11.25
C ALA A 228 10.28 -1.42 -11.37
N LYS A 229 11.22 -1.67 -12.31
CA LYS A 229 11.92 -2.95 -12.44
C LYS A 229 12.76 -3.26 -11.19
N ALA A 230 13.49 -2.28 -10.65
CA ALA A 230 14.29 -2.44 -9.44
C ALA A 230 13.41 -2.77 -8.23
N LEU A 231 12.25 -2.09 -8.09
CA LEU A 231 11.29 -2.37 -7.02
C LEU A 231 10.73 -3.78 -7.13
N ALA A 232 10.27 -4.19 -8.31
CA ALA A 232 9.72 -5.53 -8.53
C ALA A 232 10.77 -6.62 -8.26
N GLY A 233 12.00 -6.43 -8.72
CA GLY A 233 13.08 -7.38 -8.47
C GLY A 233 13.42 -7.51 -6.99
N ALA A 234 13.55 -6.38 -6.28
CA ALA A 234 13.80 -6.38 -4.85
C ALA A 234 12.64 -7.01 -4.07
N TRP A 235 11.40 -6.69 -4.43
CA TRP A 235 10.20 -7.23 -3.81
C TRP A 235 10.15 -8.75 -3.87
N TYR A 236 10.25 -9.34 -5.06
CA TYR A 236 10.18 -10.80 -5.18
C TYR A 236 11.41 -11.51 -4.62
N GLU A 237 12.56 -10.84 -4.53
CA GLU A 237 13.71 -11.40 -3.82
C GLU A 237 13.45 -11.52 -2.32
N VAL A 238 12.90 -10.48 -1.66
CA VAL A 238 12.57 -10.59 -0.24
C VAL A 238 11.44 -11.60 0.00
N LEU A 239 10.42 -11.64 -0.84
CA LEU A 239 9.34 -12.62 -0.73
C LEU A 239 9.85 -14.06 -0.86
N ALA A 240 10.82 -14.31 -1.74
CA ALA A 240 11.47 -15.62 -1.84
C ALA A 240 12.21 -15.99 -0.55
N LEU A 241 12.89 -15.03 0.10
CA LEU A 241 13.54 -15.24 1.40
C LEU A 241 12.51 -15.50 2.52
N MET A 242 11.39 -14.80 2.51
CA MET A 242 10.30 -14.96 3.49
C MET A 242 9.60 -16.31 3.39
N SER A 243 9.50 -16.87 2.18
CA SER A 243 8.80 -18.14 1.92
C SER A 243 9.73 -19.33 1.82
N ALA A 244 11.05 -19.13 1.88
CA ALA A 244 12.04 -20.20 1.84
C ALA A 244 11.88 -21.11 3.06
N LYS A 245 11.71 -22.42 2.82
CA LYS A 245 11.69 -23.41 3.91
C LYS A 245 13.12 -23.74 4.33
N SER A 246 13.82 -22.75 4.92
CA SER A 246 15.23 -22.85 5.30
C SER A 246 15.44 -22.38 6.75
N PRO A 247 16.49 -22.82 7.43
CA PRO A 247 16.82 -22.33 8.78
C PRO A 247 17.04 -20.81 8.87
N GLY A 248 17.32 -20.14 7.73
CA GLY A 248 17.53 -18.70 7.67
C GLY A 248 16.23 -17.89 7.59
N THR A 249 15.09 -18.53 7.28
CA THR A 249 13.80 -17.82 7.08
C THR A 249 13.37 -17.07 8.33
N ASP A 250 13.48 -17.67 9.51
CA ASP A 250 13.12 -17.01 10.78
C ASP A 250 13.98 -15.78 11.05
N LYS A 251 15.27 -15.80 10.68
CA LYS A 251 16.15 -14.63 10.79
C LYS A 251 15.70 -13.49 9.86
N VAL A 252 15.25 -13.82 8.65
CA VAL A 252 14.69 -12.82 7.70
C VAL A 252 13.40 -12.24 8.27
N LEU A 253 12.46 -13.08 8.73
CA LEU A 253 11.19 -12.63 9.30
C LEU A 253 11.38 -11.78 10.55
N ALA A 254 12.32 -12.17 11.45
CA ALA A 254 12.69 -11.37 12.61
C ALA A 254 13.27 -9.99 12.19
N GLY A 255 14.12 -9.97 11.16
CA GLY A 255 14.67 -8.73 10.61
C GLY A 255 13.61 -7.83 9.96
N ILE A 256 12.55 -8.40 9.41
CA ILE A 256 11.39 -7.63 8.90
C ILE A 256 10.57 -7.09 10.08
N ALA A 257 10.27 -7.90 11.08
CA ALA A 257 9.50 -7.54 12.26
C ALA A 257 10.05 -6.30 12.99
N GLU A 258 11.36 -6.10 12.98
CA GLU A 258 11.99 -4.88 13.53
C GLU A 258 11.45 -3.58 12.90
N GLY A 259 11.02 -3.62 11.63
CA GLY A 259 10.43 -2.47 10.92
C GLY A 259 9.13 -1.96 11.55
N SER A 260 8.37 -2.85 12.18
CA SER A 260 7.16 -2.55 12.95
C SER A 260 7.39 -2.55 14.46
N GLN A 261 8.63 -2.71 14.93
CA GLN A 261 8.99 -2.84 16.35
C GLN A 261 8.31 -4.04 17.02
N ASP A 262 8.19 -5.15 16.30
CA ASP A 262 7.43 -6.31 16.71
C ASP A 262 8.34 -7.54 16.90
N SER A 263 7.81 -8.59 17.56
CA SER A 263 8.49 -9.87 17.69
C SER A 263 8.31 -10.73 16.44
N LEU A 264 9.18 -11.72 16.26
CA LEU A 264 9.06 -12.72 15.20
C LEU A 264 7.71 -13.45 15.27
N GLU A 265 7.28 -13.85 16.47
CA GLU A 265 6.03 -14.59 16.69
C GLU A 265 4.82 -13.74 16.30
N SER A 266 4.82 -12.46 16.72
CA SER A 266 3.75 -11.52 16.35
C SER A 266 3.72 -11.26 14.85
N TYR A 267 4.86 -11.11 14.21
CA TYR A 267 4.92 -10.92 12.76
C TYR A 267 4.44 -12.17 11.99
N LYS A 268 4.80 -13.38 12.45
CA LYS A 268 4.28 -14.64 11.89
C LYS A 268 2.75 -14.74 12.05
N GLU A 269 2.22 -14.29 13.18
CA GLU A 269 0.78 -14.24 13.41
C GLU A 269 0.10 -13.27 12.44
N GLN A 270 0.67 -12.10 12.20
CA GLN A 270 0.18 -11.14 11.21
C GLN A 270 0.20 -11.74 9.79
N LEU A 271 1.28 -12.39 9.40
CA LEU A 271 1.38 -13.07 8.09
C LEU A 271 0.35 -14.18 7.92
N SER A 272 -0.04 -14.87 9.00
CA SER A 272 -1.08 -15.92 8.94
C SER A 272 -2.48 -15.39 8.58
N THR A 273 -2.67 -14.08 8.74
CA THR A 273 -3.91 -13.34 8.42
C THR A 273 -3.74 -12.38 7.24
N THR A 274 -2.67 -12.57 6.47
CA THR A 274 -2.35 -11.81 5.25
C THR A 274 -2.11 -12.80 4.12
N LYS A 275 -2.88 -12.73 3.04
CA LYS A 275 -2.68 -13.60 1.88
C LYS A 275 -1.61 -13.02 0.98
N MET A 276 -0.35 -13.27 1.33
CA MET A 276 0.81 -12.84 0.56
C MET A 276 0.88 -13.54 -0.80
N PHE A 277 1.19 -12.81 -1.85
CA PHE A 277 1.53 -13.34 -3.17
C PHE A 277 3.04 -13.58 -3.28
N TYR A 278 3.53 -14.58 -2.56
CA TYR A 278 4.97 -14.89 -2.48
C TYR A 278 5.61 -15.14 -3.84
N ALA A 279 4.89 -15.77 -4.77
CA ALA A 279 5.35 -15.97 -6.14
C ALA A 279 4.76 -14.90 -7.07
N ALA A 280 5.58 -14.32 -7.93
CA ALA A 280 5.13 -13.33 -8.90
C ALA A 280 4.02 -13.87 -9.83
N GLN A 281 4.07 -15.13 -10.17
CA GLN A 281 3.07 -15.78 -11.02
C GLN A 281 1.66 -15.73 -10.39
N THR A 282 1.54 -15.97 -9.07
CA THR A 282 0.24 -15.92 -8.38
C THR A 282 -0.35 -14.52 -8.33
N ALA A 283 0.49 -13.48 -8.17
CA ALA A 283 0.07 -12.09 -8.28
C ALA A 283 -0.40 -11.73 -9.69
N VAL A 284 0.29 -12.23 -10.72
CA VAL A 284 -0.11 -12.04 -12.12
C VAL A 284 -1.44 -12.71 -12.42
N GLU A 285 -1.65 -13.93 -11.94
CA GLU A 285 -2.91 -14.67 -12.11
C GLU A 285 -4.07 -13.94 -11.47
N PHE A 286 -3.92 -13.53 -10.21
CA PHE A 286 -4.93 -12.73 -9.51
C PHE A 286 -5.18 -11.40 -10.21
N GLY A 287 -4.13 -10.65 -10.55
CA GLY A 287 -4.21 -9.34 -11.21
C GLY A 287 -4.84 -9.38 -12.62
N GLY A 288 -4.76 -10.53 -13.32
CA GLY A 288 -5.41 -10.78 -14.61
C GLY A 288 -6.82 -11.38 -14.51
N SER A 289 -7.31 -11.65 -13.32
CA SER A 289 -8.58 -12.34 -13.10
C SER A 289 -9.80 -11.43 -13.20
N ALA A 290 -10.97 -12.02 -13.45
CA ALA A 290 -12.25 -11.32 -13.32
C ALA A 290 -12.55 -10.92 -11.86
N GLU A 291 -11.98 -11.65 -10.90
CA GLU A 291 -12.14 -11.38 -9.48
C GLU A 291 -11.61 -9.99 -9.11
N LEU A 292 -10.41 -9.62 -9.57
CA LEU A 292 -9.88 -8.27 -9.35
C LEU A 292 -10.89 -7.18 -9.77
N LYS A 293 -11.47 -7.32 -10.97
CA LYS A 293 -12.43 -6.32 -11.48
C LYS A 293 -13.68 -6.21 -10.61
N GLN A 294 -14.20 -7.34 -10.14
CA GLN A 294 -15.36 -7.39 -9.26
C GLN A 294 -15.06 -6.74 -7.90
N LYS A 295 -13.89 -7.06 -7.30
CA LYS A 295 -13.48 -6.47 -6.02
C LYS A 295 -13.26 -4.95 -6.14
N MET A 296 -12.61 -4.51 -7.22
CA MET A 296 -12.41 -3.09 -7.49
C MET A 296 -13.74 -2.36 -7.70
N ASP A 297 -14.76 -3.01 -8.28
CA ASP A 297 -16.08 -2.36 -8.44
C ASP A 297 -16.78 -2.13 -7.08
N LEU A 298 -16.70 -3.09 -6.17
CA LEU A 298 -17.23 -2.90 -4.80
C LEU A 298 -16.60 -1.68 -4.12
N VAL A 299 -15.29 -1.54 -4.22
CA VAL A 299 -14.55 -0.41 -3.64
C VAL A 299 -14.90 0.91 -4.34
N ARG A 300 -15.00 0.93 -5.68
CA ARG A 300 -15.43 2.12 -6.43
C ARG A 300 -16.82 2.59 -6.01
N GLN A 301 -17.78 1.66 -5.91
CA GLN A 301 -19.15 1.96 -5.49
C GLN A 301 -19.16 2.52 -4.06
N PHE A 302 -18.38 1.95 -3.15
CA PHE A 302 -18.22 2.47 -1.80
C PHE A 302 -17.67 3.91 -1.83
N CYS A 303 -16.55 4.13 -2.47
CA CYS A 303 -15.92 5.46 -2.56
C CYS A 303 -16.87 6.50 -3.15
N PHE A 304 -17.65 6.13 -4.18
CA PHE A 304 -18.65 7.03 -4.77
C PHE A 304 -19.80 7.33 -3.79
N ALA A 305 -20.36 6.30 -3.13
CA ALA A 305 -21.48 6.45 -2.20
C ALA A 305 -21.11 7.31 -0.97
N HIS A 306 -19.82 7.34 -0.59
CA HIS A 306 -19.29 8.13 0.51
C HIS A 306 -18.68 9.49 0.07
N GLY A 307 -18.79 9.85 -1.23
CA GLY A 307 -18.28 11.13 -1.75
C GLY A 307 -16.75 11.21 -1.79
N LEU A 308 -16.06 10.07 -1.74
CA LEU A 308 -14.59 10.00 -1.66
C LEU A 308 -13.89 10.13 -3.02
N LEU A 309 -14.63 10.06 -4.14
CA LEU A 309 -14.05 10.20 -5.49
C LEU A 309 -13.84 11.65 -5.94
N GLY A 310 -13.97 12.61 -5.02
CA GLY A 310 -13.79 14.04 -5.28
C GLY A 310 -15.11 14.81 -5.44
N VAL A 311 -15.10 16.08 -5.03
CA VAL A 311 -16.29 16.94 -4.91
C VAL A 311 -17.04 17.19 -6.23
N ASN A 312 -16.37 17.03 -7.37
CA ASN A 312 -16.97 17.26 -8.71
C ASN A 312 -17.42 15.95 -9.39
N THR A 313 -17.30 14.80 -8.72
CA THR A 313 -17.67 13.50 -9.27
C THR A 313 -19.18 13.33 -9.27
N LYS A 314 -19.75 13.10 -10.45
CA LYS A 314 -21.21 12.94 -10.66
C LYS A 314 -21.61 11.48 -10.88
N SER A 315 -20.65 10.63 -11.16
CA SER A 315 -20.84 9.21 -11.42
C SER A 315 -19.61 8.44 -10.94
N VAL A 316 -19.81 7.20 -10.50
CA VAL A 316 -18.72 6.25 -10.20
C VAL A 316 -17.74 6.12 -11.37
N ASP A 317 -18.20 6.34 -12.60
CA ASP A 317 -17.42 6.23 -13.82
C ASP A 317 -16.50 7.44 -14.10
N ASP A 318 -16.58 8.49 -13.29
CA ASP A 318 -15.70 9.65 -13.43
C ASP A 318 -14.29 9.40 -12.87
N VAL A 319 -14.07 8.31 -12.12
CA VAL A 319 -12.77 7.76 -11.76
C VAL A 319 -12.66 6.36 -12.32
N ALA A 320 -11.90 6.22 -13.41
CA ALA A 320 -11.82 4.98 -14.15
C ALA A 320 -10.52 4.22 -13.90
N ILE A 321 -10.61 2.89 -14.02
CA ILE A 321 -9.51 1.95 -13.86
C ILE A 321 -9.24 1.27 -15.20
N ARG A 322 -7.96 1.19 -15.59
CA ARG A 322 -7.52 0.35 -16.71
C ARG A 322 -6.90 -0.93 -16.18
N TYR A 323 -7.33 -2.04 -16.73
CA TYR A 323 -6.86 -3.37 -16.37
C TYR A 323 -5.83 -3.93 -17.36
N PRO A 324 -5.11 -5.03 -17.01
CA PRO A 324 -4.03 -5.59 -17.83
C PRO A 324 -4.49 -6.09 -19.22
N ASP A 325 -5.76 -6.44 -19.40
CA ASP A 325 -6.37 -6.80 -20.67
C ASP A 325 -6.82 -5.60 -21.51
N SER A 326 -6.39 -4.39 -21.11
CA SER A 326 -6.75 -3.11 -21.71
C SER A 326 -8.21 -2.69 -21.52
N SER A 327 -9.04 -3.49 -20.85
CA SER A 327 -10.39 -3.07 -20.51
C SER A 327 -10.38 -1.90 -19.55
N VAL A 328 -11.40 -1.03 -19.64
CA VAL A 328 -11.57 0.12 -18.76
C VAL A 328 -12.90 -0.01 -18.03
N GLN A 329 -12.84 0.11 -16.72
CA GLN A 329 -14.01 0.23 -15.85
C GLN A 329 -14.22 1.70 -15.52
N GLY A 330 -15.31 2.29 -15.99
CA GLY A 330 -15.58 3.72 -16.00
C GLY A 330 -15.33 4.37 -17.36
N LYS A 331 -15.29 5.72 -17.40
CA LYS A 331 -15.05 6.47 -18.63
C LYS A 331 -13.62 6.40 -19.10
N ALA A 332 -13.38 6.04 -20.37
CA ALA A 332 -12.04 5.82 -20.92
C ALA A 332 -11.12 7.04 -20.88
N ASP A 333 -11.67 8.26 -20.95
CA ASP A 333 -10.96 9.53 -20.82
C ASP A 333 -10.70 9.94 -19.35
N ARG A 334 -11.19 9.15 -18.39
CA ARG A 334 -11.09 9.38 -16.95
C ARG A 334 -10.25 8.34 -16.22
N VAL A 335 -9.40 7.60 -16.92
CA VAL A 335 -8.49 6.64 -16.29
C VAL A 335 -7.54 7.35 -15.34
N ARG A 336 -7.57 6.95 -14.07
CA ARG A 336 -6.73 7.47 -13.00
C ARG A 336 -5.86 6.40 -12.34
N LEU A 337 -6.31 5.14 -12.36
CA LEU A 337 -5.56 4.01 -11.87
C LEU A 337 -5.35 3.00 -13.01
N VAL A 338 -4.13 2.52 -13.15
CA VAL A 338 -3.77 1.46 -14.10
C VAL A 338 -3.19 0.29 -13.31
N PHE A 339 -3.63 -0.93 -13.59
CA PHE A 339 -2.95 -2.14 -13.13
C PHE A 339 -1.99 -2.60 -14.24
N ASP A 340 -0.69 -2.45 -14.02
CA ASP A 340 0.37 -2.89 -14.92
C ASP A 340 1.08 -4.12 -14.36
N LEU A 341 0.75 -5.30 -14.89
CA LEU A 341 1.35 -6.56 -14.47
C LEU A 341 2.71 -6.85 -15.15
N SER A 342 3.20 -5.99 -16.03
CA SER A 342 4.40 -6.27 -16.82
C SER A 342 5.63 -6.51 -15.95
N TYR A 343 5.78 -5.74 -14.86
CA TYR A 343 6.90 -5.88 -13.93
C TYR A 343 6.84 -7.19 -13.14
N MET A 344 5.63 -7.60 -12.71
CA MET A 344 5.42 -8.89 -12.05
C MET A 344 5.62 -10.06 -13.01
N LYS A 345 5.20 -9.94 -14.28
CA LYS A 345 5.49 -10.93 -15.32
C LYS A 345 6.99 -11.08 -15.60
N MET A 346 7.71 -9.94 -15.68
CA MET A 346 9.18 -9.98 -15.80
C MET A 346 9.84 -10.69 -14.62
N ALA A 347 9.34 -10.48 -13.40
CA ALA A 347 9.82 -11.19 -12.22
C ALA A 347 9.55 -12.70 -12.32
N ALA A 348 8.33 -13.10 -12.69
CA ALA A 348 7.94 -14.50 -12.85
C ALA A 348 8.77 -15.23 -13.91
N GLU A 349 9.17 -14.52 -14.98
CA GLU A 349 9.96 -15.03 -16.09
C GLU A 349 11.48 -14.92 -15.90
N GLY A 350 11.95 -14.37 -14.76
CA GLY A 350 13.38 -14.15 -14.50
C GLY A 350 14.03 -13.10 -15.42
N LYS A 351 13.26 -12.14 -15.93
CA LYS A 351 13.70 -11.11 -16.90
C LYS A 351 13.98 -9.74 -16.27
N LEU A 352 14.01 -9.63 -14.95
CA LEU A 352 14.39 -8.41 -14.21
C LEU A 352 15.90 -8.29 -14.02
#